data_9caa119d59866169065e81ebb4c3648c
#
_entry.id   9caa119d59866169065e81ebb4c3648c
#
_cell.length_a   1.000
_cell.length_b   1.000
_cell.length_c   1.000
_cell.angle_alpha   90.00
_cell.angle_beta   90.00
_cell.angle_gamma   90.00
#
_symmetry.space_group_name_H-M   'P 1'
#
loop_
_entity.id
_entity.type
_entity.pdbx_description
1 polymer ?
#
loop_
_entity_poly.entity_id
_entity_poly.type
_entity_poly.pdbx_seq_one_letter_code
_entity_poly.pdbx_strand_id
1 'polypeptide(L)'
;PYSSEGPTDDGRIKPDVIAPGMYVRSCQAQESGGSSDLGQWYEESSGTSMATPAAAGASILIREYLMEIAERPAPQASLIKAMLILGAEDIGTPNIPNNVEGWGRIDLTNSLVPDSDVGIFVDDRHRLRSGEYDDYSFDVTRSGEPLKVVLAWSDYPGSSSSTDQLRNDLNLEVISPDGSTTYIGNVFSQGRSVTGGQPDSTNNVEVALIESAGTGVWTVRVSDVYHSGARQYQPYSIAIRGVNVNDLTPDPTVDPDSFSLSTPIP
;
A
#
# COMPACT_ATOMS: atom_id res chain seq x y z
N PRO A 1 -14.45 -6.23 21.20
CA PRO A 1 -13.92 -6.00 19.88
C PRO A 1 -15.09 -5.97 18.89
N TYR A 2 -15.15 -4.98 18.00
CA TYR A 2 -16.22 -4.78 17.02
C TYR A 2 -15.72 -4.95 15.59
N SER A 3 -14.39 -4.99 15.42
CA SER A 3 -13.77 -5.07 14.11
C SER A 3 -14.08 -6.42 13.45
N SER A 4 -14.41 -6.36 12.18
CA SER A 4 -14.45 -7.58 11.37
C SER A 4 -13.00 -8.00 11.07
N GLU A 5 -12.75 -9.28 11.21
CA GLU A 5 -11.47 -9.90 10.92
C GLU A 5 -11.51 -10.60 9.54
N GLY A 6 -10.39 -10.64 8.84
CA GLY A 6 -10.23 -11.41 7.62
C GLY A 6 -9.98 -12.90 7.92
N PRO A 7 -9.54 -13.63 6.90
CA PRO A 7 -9.43 -13.22 5.51
C PRO A 7 -10.77 -13.11 4.79
N THR A 8 -10.76 -12.65 3.52
CA THR A 8 -11.91 -12.83 2.65
C THR A 8 -12.11 -14.31 2.30
N ASP A 9 -13.26 -14.66 1.72
CA ASP A 9 -13.58 -16.05 1.34
C ASP A 9 -12.55 -16.66 0.37
N ASP A 10 -11.90 -15.84 -0.43
CA ASP A 10 -10.83 -16.22 -1.35
C ASP A 10 -9.41 -16.11 -0.74
N GLY A 11 -9.29 -15.82 0.56
CA GLY A 11 -8.04 -15.84 1.31
C GLY A 11 -7.24 -14.54 1.31
N ARG A 12 -7.75 -13.43 0.69
CA ARG A 12 -7.04 -12.14 0.72
C ARG A 12 -6.95 -11.58 2.13
N ILE A 13 -5.80 -10.96 2.43
CA ILE A 13 -5.56 -10.25 3.69
C ILE A 13 -6.56 -9.09 3.82
N LYS A 14 -7.33 -9.10 4.89
CA LYS A 14 -8.23 -8.01 5.30
C LYS A 14 -8.31 -7.93 6.83
N PRO A 15 -8.45 -6.71 7.38
CA PRO A 15 -8.48 -5.41 6.69
C PRO A 15 -7.15 -5.09 6.01
N ASP A 16 -7.10 -4.09 5.11
CA ASP A 16 -5.82 -3.60 4.60
C ASP A 16 -5.06 -2.84 5.69
N VAL A 17 -5.76 -1.96 6.41
CA VAL A 17 -5.22 -1.16 7.52
C VAL A 17 -6.30 -0.94 8.58
N ILE A 18 -5.90 -0.51 9.77
CA ILE A 18 -6.82 -0.12 10.84
C ILE A 18 -6.65 1.35 11.22
N ALA A 19 -7.70 1.93 11.81
CA ALA A 19 -7.73 3.29 12.33
C ALA A 19 -8.48 3.33 13.68
N PRO A 20 -8.26 4.39 14.52
CA PRO A 20 -8.97 4.54 15.78
C PRO A 20 -10.48 4.57 15.59
N GLY A 21 -11.19 3.72 16.33
CA GLY A 21 -12.65 3.60 16.26
C GLY A 21 -13.33 3.51 17.63
N MET A 22 -12.59 3.76 18.74
CA MET A 22 -13.16 3.75 20.08
C MET A 22 -13.13 5.15 20.69
N TYR A 23 -14.25 5.54 21.32
CA TYR A 23 -14.42 6.82 22.02
C TYR A 23 -14.08 8.02 21.10
N VAL A 24 -14.48 7.94 19.85
CA VAL A 24 -14.26 9.01 18.88
C VAL A 24 -15.30 10.10 19.08
N ARG A 25 -14.82 11.32 19.40
CA ARG A 25 -15.64 12.49 19.56
C ARG A 25 -15.84 13.18 18.21
N SER A 26 -17.09 13.43 17.84
CA SER A 26 -17.44 14.13 16.60
C SER A 26 -18.69 14.98 16.76
N CYS A 27 -19.08 15.69 15.70
CA CYS A 27 -20.28 16.50 15.69
C CYS A 27 -21.54 15.62 15.85
N GLN A 28 -22.50 16.16 16.57
CA GLN A 28 -23.81 15.55 16.78
C GLN A 28 -24.88 16.35 16.04
N ALA A 29 -25.85 15.66 15.43
CA ALA A 29 -27.03 16.30 14.90
C ALA A 29 -27.91 16.84 16.06
N GLN A 30 -28.38 18.07 15.94
CA GLN A 30 -29.07 18.78 17.02
C GLN A 30 -30.36 18.10 17.53
N GLU A 31 -30.98 17.23 16.73
CA GLU A 31 -32.25 16.55 17.07
C GLU A 31 -32.08 15.18 17.74
N SER A 32 -30.90 14.59 17.70
CA SER A 32 -30.62 13.35 18.41
C SER A 32 -30.35 13.67 19.87
N GLY A 33 -31.32 13.56 20.74
CA GLY A 33 -31.19 13.79 22.19
C GLY A 33 -30.11 12.93 22.83
N GLY A 34 -28.85 13.15 22.45
CA GLY A 34 -27.67 12.45 22.91
C GLY A 34 -27.45 12.68 24.43
N SER A 35 -27.18 11.61 25.11
CA SER A 35 -26.93 11.57 26.55
C SER A 35 -25.46 11.79 26.88
N SER A 36 -24.68 12.49 26.06
CA SER A 36 -23.28 12.71 26.36
C SER A 36 -23.06 13.98 27.18
N ASP A 37 -22.17 13.94 28.15
CA ASP A 37 -21.71 15.09 28.93
C ASP A 37 -20.95 16.15 28.10
N LEU A 38 -20.92 15.97 26.78
CA LEU A 38 -20.19 16.78 25.81
C LEU A 38 -21.00 17.97 25.27
N GLY A 39 -22.24 18.14 25.75
CA GLY A 39 -23.16 19.18 25.31
C GLY A 39 -23.90 18.82 24.01
N GLN A 40 -24.71 19.76 23.53
CA GLN A 40 -25.64 19.51 22.42
C GLN A 40 -25.00 19.41 21.03
N TRP A 41 -23.68 19.65 20.90
CA TRP A 41 -23.01 19.75 19.59
C TRP A 41 -22.05 18.60 19.30
N TYR A 42 -21.71 17.81 20.32
CA TYR A 42 -20.74 16.76 20.22
C TYR A 42 -21.27 15.46 20.80
N GLU A 43 -20.88 14.36 20.18
CA GLU A 43 -21.17 13.01 20.66
C GLU A 43 -19.89 12.18 20.62
N GLU A 44 -19.79 11.24 21.54
CA GLU A 44 -18.75 10.23 21.55
C GLU A 44 -19.34 8.88 21.13
N SER A 45 -18.72 8.22 20.16
CA SER A 45 -19.17 6.93 19.68
C SER A 45 -18.02 5.97 19.42
N SER A 46 -18.34 4.68 19.33
CA SER A 46 -17.36 3.62 19.09
C SER A 46 -17.86 2.65 18.03
N GLY A 47 -16.98 2.23 17.15
CA GLY A 47 -17.26 1.25 16.11
C GLY A 47 -16.37 1.44 14.89
N THR A 48 -16.43 0.48 13.99
CA THR A 48 -15.75 0.57 12.68
C THR A 48 -16.28 1.74 11.83
N SER A 49 -17.53 2.17 12.08
CA SER A 49 -18.12 3.36 11.46
C SER A 49 -17.39 4.65 11.85
N MET A 50 -16.66 4.69 12.97
CA MET A 50 -15.83 5.81 13.41
C MET A 50 -14.40 5.69 12.87
N ALA A 51 -13.90 4.47 12.72
CA ALA A 51 -12.59 4.21 12.08
C ALA A 51 -12.60 4.52 10.58
N THR A 52 -13.69 4.21 9.88
CA THR A 52 -13.81 4.42 8.43
C THR A 52 -13.61 5.90 8.01
N PRO A 53 -14.29 6.91 8.60
CA PRO A 53 -14.05 8.30 8.23
C PRO A 53 -12.65 8.78 8.64
N ALA A 54 -12.02 8.21 9.68
CA ALA A 54 -10.62 8.50 9.99
C ALA A 54 -9.69 8.03 8.87
N ALA A 55 -9.89 6.81 8.37
CA ALA A 55 -9.15 6.30 7.21
C ALA A 55 -9.45 7.09 5.92
N ALA A 56 -10.70 7.52 5.71
CA ALA A 56 -11.08 8.36 4.58
C ALA A 56 -10.39 9.74 4.65
N GLY A 57 -10.35 10.36 5.84
CA GLY A 57 -9.62 11.61 6.08
C GLY A 57 -8.11 11.47 5.80
N ALA A 58 -7.50 10.38 6.27
CA ALA A 58 -6.11 10.07 5.96
C ALA A 58 -5.88 9.93 4.45
N SER A 59 -6.80 9.28 3.74
CA SER A 59 -6.73 9.13 2.27
C SER A 59 -6.80 10.46 1.54
N ILE A 60 -7.61 11.41 2.04
CA ILE A 60 -7.72 12.77 1.48
C ILE A 60 -6.41 13.54 1.68
N LEU A 61 -5.79 13.46 2.86
CA LEU A 61 -4.51 14.12 3.14
C LEU A 61 -3.37 13.53 2.29
N ILE A 62 -3.34 12.21 2.10
CA ILE A 62 -2.40 11.57 1.17
C ILE A 62 -2.64 12.07 -0.26
N ARG A 63 -3.91 12.15 -0.69
CA ARG A 63 -4.24 12.65 -2.02
C ARG A 63 -3.79 14.09 -2.22
N GLU A 64 -4.02 14.97 -1.23
CA GLU A 64 -3.55 16.36 -1.26
C GLU A 64 -2.02 16.42 -1.37
N TYR A 65 -1.30 15.67 -0.55
CA TYR A 65 0.16 15.57 -0.62
C TYR A 65 0.64 15.13 -2.01
N LEU A 66 0.04 14.09 -2.56
CA LEU A 66 0.40 13.61 -3.89
C LEU A 66 0.16 14.65 -4.98
N MET A 67 -0.91 15.42 -4.88
CA MET A 67 -1.25 16.45 -5.86
C MET A 67 -0.38 17.70 -5.74
N GLU A 68 -0.13 18.17 -4.52
CA GLU A 68 0.49 19.48 -4.27
C GLU A 68 2.02 19.39 -4.10
N ILE A 69 2.53 18.27 -3.55
CA ILE A 69 3.94 18.10 -3.21
C ILE A 69 4.63 17.13 -4.16
N ALA A 70 4.02 15.97 -4.42
CA ALA A 70 4.61 14.94 -5.27
C ALA A 70 4.28 15.12 -6.77
N GLU A 71 3.62 16.23 -7.13
CA GLU A 71 3.29 16.60 -8.51
C GLU A 71 2.51 15.52 -9.29
N ARG A 72 1.60 14.82 -8.58
CA ARG A 72 0.70 13.79 -9.13
C ARG A 72 -0.73 14.31 -9.19
N PRO A 73 -1.14 15.07 -10.24
CA PRO A 73 -2.42 15.78 -10.27
C PRO A 73 -3.65 14.86 -10.26
N ALA A 74 -3.48 13.60 -10.65
CA ALA A 74 -4.54 12.60 -10.69
C ALA A 74 -4.04 11.24 -10.16
N PRO A 75 -3.70 11.15 -8.85
CA PRO A 75 -3.15 9.91 -8.30
C PRO A 75 -4.19 8.78 -8.35
N GLN A 76 -3.74 7.59 -8.72
CA GLN A 76 -4.60 6.40 -8.75
C GLN A 76 -5.03 6.01 -7.32
N ALA A 77 -6.19 5.38 -7.20
CA ALA A 77 -6.68 4.86 -5.92
C ALA A 77 -5.73 3.81 -5.31
N SER A 78 -5.08 3.01 -6.17
CA SER A 78 -4.05 2.06 -5.77
C SER A 78 -2.83 2.74 -5.14
N LEU A 79 -2.43 3.94 -5.60
CA LEU A 79 -1.33 4.69 -4.97
C LEU A 79 -1.72 5.19 -3.58
N ILE A 80 -2.94 5.72 -3.42
CA ILE A 80 -3.43 6.13 -2.09
C ILE A 80 -3.43 4.94 -1.13
N LYS A 81 -3.89 3.77 -1.59
CA LYS A 81 -3.86 2.52 -0.82
C LYS A 81 -2.42 2.11 -0.47
N ALA A 82 -1.50 2.16 -1.44
CA ALA A 82 -0.09 1.86 -1.20
C ALA A 82 0.53 2.78 -0.14
N MET A 83 0.22 4.08 -0.19
CA MET A 83 0.72 5.05 0.79
C MET A 83 0.15 4.85 2.20
N LEU A 84 -1.13 4.47 2.33
CA LEU A 84 -1.69 4.10 3.62
C LEU A 84 -0.96 2.91 4.26
N ILE A 85 -0.66 1.90 3.45
CA ILE A 85 0.07 0.70 3.88
C ILE A 85 1.54 1.00 4.14
N LEU A 86 2.15 1.88 3.33
CA LEU A 86 3.56 2.26 3.46
C LEU A 86 3.86 2.82 4.85
N GLY A 87 3.01 3.73 5.34
CA GLY A 87 3.17 4.34 6.65
C GLY A 87 2.61 3.53 7.80
N ALA A 88 1.83 2.49 7.53
CA ALA A 88 1.16 1.74 8.60
C ALA A 88 2.15 1.07 9.56
N GLU A 89 1.81 1.14 10.86
CA GLU A 89 2.57 0.58 11.96
C GLU A 89 1.93 -0.69 12.50
N ASP A 90 2.75 -1.71 12.73
CA ASP A 90 2.39 -2.93 13.45
C ASP A 90 2.07 -2.60 14.92
N ILE A 91 0.95 -3.07 15.44
CA ILE A 91 0.53 -2.78 16.81
C ILE A 91 0.76 -3.99 17.72
N GLY A 92 1.64 -3.82 18.70
CA GLY A 92 1.88 -4.82 19.71
C GLY A 92 3.02 -5.76 19.38
N THR A 93 2.74 -7.06 19.24
CA THR A 93 3.77 -8.05 18.88
C THR A 93 3.95 -8.07 17.37
N PRO A 94 5.17 -7.96 16.85
CA PRO A 94 5.42 -7.97 15.42
C PRO A 94 4.86 -9.20 14.72
N ASN A 95 3.81 -9.02 13.90
CA ASN A 95 3.11 -10.13 13.25
C ASN A 95 2.38 -9.75 11.96
N ILE A 96 2.61 -8.53 11.43
CA ILE A 96 2.04 -8.14 10.11
C ILE A 96 2.64 -8.98 8.96
N PRO A 97 1.88 -9.24 7.89
CA PRO A 97 0.44 -9.00 7.80
C PRO A 97 -0.38 -10.03 8.57
N ASN A 98 -1.53 -9.61 9.10
CA ASN A 98 -2.46 -10.52 9.76
C ASN A 98 -3.92 -10.12 9.49
N ASN A 99 -4.87 -10.98 9.86
CA ASN A 99 -6.29 -10.77 9.58
C ASN A 99 -7.04 -9.91 10.62
N VAL A 100 -6.33 -9.35 11.61
CA VAL A 100 -6.90 -8.48 12.64
C VAL A 100 -6.63 -7.01 12.34
N GLU A 101 -5.41 -6.70 11.92
CA GLU A 101 -4.96 -5.32 11.63
C GLU A 101 -4.44 -5.12 10.20
N GLY A 102 -4.37 -6.19 9.42
CA GLY A 102 -3.82 -6.14 8.06
C GLY A 102 -2.34 -5.78 8.09
N TRP A 103 -2.01 -4.65 7.47
CA TRP A 103 -0.65 -4.09 7.42
C TRP A 103 -0.36 -3.13 8.59
N GLY A 104 -1.31 -3.00 9.55
CA GLY A 104 -1.16 -2.19 10.74
C GLY A 104 -2.06 -0.96 10.81
N ARG A 105 -1.81 -0.15 11.82
CA ARG A 105 -2.51 1.12 12.06
C ARG A 105 -1.96 2.21 11.14
N ILE A 106 -2.87 2.99 10.51
CA ILE A 106 -2.51 4.15 9.70
C ILE A 106 -1.65 5.12 10.51
N ASP A 107 -0.49 5.51 9.97
CA ASP A 107 0.36 6.58 10.44
C ASP A 107 0.73 7.50 9.28
N LEU A 108 0.19 8.73 9.31
CA LEU A 108 0.44 9.72 8.27
C LEU A 108 1.84 10.33 8.36
N THR A 109 2.45 10.34 9.55
CA THR A 109 3.83 10.82 9.68
C THR A 109 4.76 9.94 8.87
N ASN A 110 4.62 8.62 9.00
CA ASN A 110 5.41 7.67 8.23
C ASN A 110 5.07 7.68 6.72
N SER A 111 3.82 8.04 6.37
CA SER A 111 3.39 8.09 4.96
C SER A 111 3.81 9.37 4.25
N LEU A 112 3.92 10.52 4.94
CA LEU A 112 4.00 11.85 4.32
C LEU A 112 5.21 12.67 4.77
N VAL A 113 5.78 12.37 5.94
CA VAL A 113 6.85 13.17 6.54
C VAL A 113 8.08 12.28 6.76
N PRO A 114 8.89 12.09 5.72
CA PRO A 114 10.13 11.34 5.88
C PRO A 114 11.09 12.09 6.81
N ASP A 115 11.86 11.35 7.61
CA ASP A 115 13.00 11.89 8.33
C ASP A 115 14.03 12.45 7.35
N SER A 116 14.97 13.28 7.83
CA SER A 116 15.93 14.01 6.98
C SER A 116 16.72 13.13 6.00
N ASP A 117 16.90 11.85 6.33
CA ASP A 117 17.72 10.91 5.58
C ASP A 117 16.89 9.77 4.95
N VAL A 118 15.57 9.79 5.14
CA VAL A 118 14.63 8.80 4.60
C VAL A 118 13.74 9.48 3.58
N GLY A 119 13.74 8.98 2.36
CA GLY A 119 12.89 9.47 1.29
C GLY A 119 11.66 8.58 1.05
N ILE A 120 10.73 9.13 0.31
CA ILE A 120 9.56 8.40 -0.20
C ILE A 120 9.55 8.57 -1.71
N PHE A 121 9.56 7.45 -2.43
CA PHE A 121 9.33 7.43 -3.87
C PHE A 121 7.95 6.86 -4.17
N VAL A 122 7.25 7.43 -5.15
CA VAL A 122 5.96 6.95 -5.59
C VAL A 122 5.86 6.96 -7.11
N ASP A 123 5.26 5.91 -7.65
CA ASP A 123 4.91 5.87 -9.06
C ASP A 123 3.57 5.15 -9.30
N ASP A 124 2.75 5.69 -10.21
CA ASP A 124 1.44 5.15 -10.61
C ASP A 124 1.18 5.31 -12.12
N ARG A 125 2.25 5.51 -12.87
CA ARG A 125 2.19 5.76 -14.33
C ARG A 125 2.51 4.55 -15.18
N HIS A 126 3.02 3.49 -14.57
CA HIS A 126 3.43 2.28 -15.25
C HIS A 126 2.29 1.26 -15.39
N ARG A 127 2.45 0.36 -16.33
CA ARG A 127 1.55 -0.75 -16.60
C ARG A 127 2.31 -1.87 -17.29
N LEU A 128 2.00 -3.09 -16.95
CA LEU A 128 2.64 -4.28 -17.51
C LEU A 128 1.67 -5.12 -18.32
N ARG A 129 2.20 -5.83 -19.30
CA ARG A 129 1.55 -6.95 -19.96
C ARG A 129 2.06 -8.25 -19.37
N SER A 130 1.30 -9.31 -19.57
CA SER A 130 1.72 -10.63 -19.11
C SER A 130 3.12 -10.99 -19.63
N GLY A 131 4.03 -11.33 -18.71
CA GLY A 131 5.42 -11.65 -18.97
C GLY A 131 6.37 -10.44 -19.03
N GLU A 132 5.88 -9.21 -18.86
CA GLU A 132 6.72 -8.02 -18.75
C GLU A 132 7.11 -7.76 -17.29
N TYR A 133 8.15 -6.94 -17.09
CA TYR A 133 8.57 -6.46 -15.77
C TYR A 133 9.17 -5.06 -15.87
N ASP A 134 9.10 -4.32 -14.77
CA ASP A 134 9.75 -3.03 -14.56
C ASP A 134 10.73 -3.14 -13.39
N ASP A 135 11.93 -2.55 -13.53
CA ASP A 135 12.94 -2.47 -12.48
C ASP A 135 13.13 -1.03 -12.00
N TYR A 136 13.11 -0.84 -10.69
CA TYR A 136 13.45 0.41 -10.01
C TYR A 136 14.74 0.20 -9.23
N SER A 137 15.80 0.92 -9.57
CA SER A 137 17.10 0.82 -8.90
C SER A 137 17.41 2.07 -8.10
N PHE A 138 17.90 1.92 -6.88
CA PHE A 138 18.28 3.01 -5.99
C PHE A 138 19.45 2.63 -5.10
N ASP A 139 20.24 3.63 -4.70
CA ASP A 139 21.43 3.43 -3.86
C ASP A 139 21.10 3.68 -2.38
N VAL A 140 21.25 2.67 -1.55
CA VAL A 140 21.16 2.79 -0.09
C VAL A 140 22.55 3.14 0.43
N THR A 141 22.76 4.40 0.81
CA THR A 141 24.08 4.90 1.24
C THR A 141 24.37 4.66 2.72
N ARG A 142 23.36 4.37 3.53
CA ARG A 142 23.50 4.09 4.96
C ARG A 142 22.70 2.84 5.33
N SER A 143 23.35 1.89 6.00
CA SER A 143 22.69 0.68 6.49
C SER A 143 21.97 0.92 7.83
N GLY A 144 21.05 0.02 8.16
CA GLY A 144 20.38 -0.02 9.45
C GLY A 144 19.01 0.65 9.50
N GLU A 145 18.59 1.30 8.41
CA GLU A 145 17.26 1.86 8.28
C GLU A 145 16.33 0.88 7.53
N PRO A 146 15.05 0.87 7.87
CA PRO A 146 14.08 0.04 7.17
C PRO A 146 13.89 0.47 5.71
N LEU A 147 13.78 -0.53 4.84
CA LEU A 147 13.31 -0.37 3.47
C LEU A 147 11.93 -1.02 3.35
N LYS A 148 10.90 -0.23 3.10
CA LYS A 148 9.54 -0.72 2.88
C LYS A 148 9.09 -0.41 1.47
N VAL A 149 8.62 -1.43 0.77
CA VAL A 149 8.11 -1.34 -0.60
C VAL A 149 6.68 -1.85 -0.60
N VAL A 150 5.78 -1.11 -1.22
CA VAL A 150 4.37 -1.48 -1.36
C VAL A 150 3.98 -1.38 -2.83
N LEU A 151 3.63 -2.50 -3.42
CA LEU A 151 2.99 -2.63 -4.72
C LEU A 151 1.48 -2.78 -4.51
N ALA A 152 0.67 -2.02 -5.24
CA ALA A 152 -0.79 -2.15 -5.22
C ALA A 152 -1.37 -1.89 -6.61
N TRP A 153 -2.45 -2.59 -6.95
CA TRP A 153 -3.15 -2.36 -8.20
C TRP A 153 -4.66 -2.48 -8.06
N SER A 154 -5.35 -1.78 -8.94
CA SER A 154 -6.79 -1.91 -9.11
C SER A 154 -7.04 -3.01 -10.13
N ASP A 155 -7.26 -4.21 -9.60
CA ASP A 155 -7.48 -5.38 -10.43
C ASP A 155 -8.81 -5.34 -11.18
N TYR A 156 -8.94 -6.14 -12.22
CA TYR A 156 -10.16 -6.31 -12.98
C TYR A 156 -11.22 -7.04 -12.13
N PRO A 157 -12.52 -6.74 -12.31
CA PRO A 157 -13.56 -7.41 -11.54
C PRO A 157 -13.53 -8.93 -11.69
N GLY A 158 -13.49 -9.62 -10.57
CA GLY A 158 -13.63 -11.07 -10.52
C GLY A 158 -15.01 -11.55 -10.93
N SER A 159 -15.18 -12.84 -11.14
CA SER A 159 -16.48 -13.46 -11.41
C SER A 159 -17.15 -13.87 -10.10
N SER A 160 -18.44 -13.57 -9.95
CA SER A 160 -19.23 -13.99 -8.78
C SER A 160 -19.32 -15.52 -8.63
N SER A 161 -18.97 -16.27 -9.67
CA SER A 161 -18.93 -17.75 -9.65
C SER A 161 -17.52 -18.32 -9.45
N SER A 162 -16.49 -17.48 -9.34
CA SER A 162 -15.11 -17.92 -9.10
C SER A 162 -14.82 -17.94 -7.61
N THR A 163 -14.07 -18.94 -7.16
CA THR A 163 -13.46 -18.97 -5.84
C THR A 163 -12.31 -17.99 -5.73
N ASP A 164 -11.56 -17.79 -6.82
CA ASP A 164 -10.42 -16.89 -6.89
C ASP A 164 -10.84 -15.58 -7.56
N GLN A 165 -10.66 -14.48 -6.85
CA GLN A 165 -11.09 -13.17 -7.33
C GLN A 165 -9.96 -12.39 -8.04
N LEU A 166 -8.69 -12.73 -7.81
CA LEU A 166 -7.57 -12.10 -8.50
C LEU A 166 -7.61 -12.46 -10.00
N ARG A 167 -7.55 -11.42 -10.84
CA ARG A 167 -7.65 -11.57 -12.30
C ARG A 167 -6.33 -11.31 -13.00
N ASN A 168 -5.57 -10.36 -12.52
CA ASN A 168 -4.26 -10.02 -13.02
C ASN A 168 -3.29 -10.11 -11.85
N ASP A 169 -2.26 -10.92 -11.99
CA ASP A 169 -1.32 -11.29 -10.95
C ASP A 169 0.02 -10.60 -11.18
N LEU A 170 0.33 -9.62 -10.32
CA LEU A 170 1.61 -8.92 -10.30
C LEU A 170 2.42 -9.38 -9.10
N ASN A 171 3.72 -9.56 -9.30
CA ASN A 171 4.65 -9.94 -8.25
C ASN A 171 5.66 -8.83 -7.94
N LEU A 172 5.99 -8.70 -6.67
CA LEU A 172 7.03 -7.82 -6.14
C LEU A 172 8.26 -8.64 -5.73
N GLU A 173 9.42 -8.23 -6.20
CA GLU A 173 10.71 -8.73 -5.75
C GLU A 173 11.62 -7.56 -5.33
N VAL A 174 12.29 -7.68 -4.19
CA VAL A 174 13.30 -6.71 -3.74
C VAL A 174 14.64 -7.43 -3.65
N ILE A 175 15.58 -7.02 -4.52
CA ILE A 175 16.85 -7.72 -4.77
C ILE A 175 17.98 -6.93 -4.11
N SER A 176 18.80 -7.61 -3.30
CA SER A 176 19.95 -7.03 -2.63
C SER A 176 21.05 -6.57 -3.61
N PRO A 177 21.94 -5.65 -3.18
CA PRO A 177 22.98 -5.09 -4.04
C PRO A 177 23.95 -6.11 -4.68
N ASP A 178 24.17 -7.22 -4.01
CA ASP A 178 25.03 -8.30 -4.51
C ASP A 178 24.28 -9.33 -5.38
N GLY A 179 22.95 -9.15 -5.54
CA GLY A 179 22.09 -10.07 -6.27
C GLY A 179 21.88 -11.44 -5.61
N SER A 180 22.43 -11.65 -4.41
CA SER A 180 22.40 -12.96 -3.75
C SER A 180 21.11 -13.23 -2.99
N THR A 181 20.40 -12.15 -2.63
CA THR A 181 19.21 -12.21 -1.78
C THR A 181 18.03 -11.54 -2.47
N THR A 182 16.92 -12.26 -2.57
CA THR A 182 15.65 -11.74 -3.06
C THR A 182 14.58 -11.90 -1.99
N TYR A 183 13.89 -10.81 -1.69
CA TYR A 183 12.69 -10.78 -0.85
C TYR A 183 11.48 -10.73 -1.77
N ILE A 184 10.62 -11.73 -1.65
CA ILE A 184 9.38 -11.85 -2.41
C ILE A 184 8.27 -11.13 -1.65
N GLY A 185 7.39 -10.44 -2.35
CA GLY A 185 6.24 -9.74 -1.78
C GLY A 185 5.38 -10.68 -0.93
N ASN A 186 4.88 -10.16 0.19
CA ASN A 186 4.03 -10.86 1.15
C ASN A 186 4.65 -12.09 1.85
N VAL A 187 5.95 -12.33 1.68
CA VAL A 187 6.65 -13.41 2.42
C VAL A 187 7.21 -12.85 3.71
N PHE A 188 6.49 -13.06 4.81
CA PHE A 188 6.77 -12.46 6.12
C PHE A 188 6.95 -13.49 7.22
N SER A 189 7.76 -13.12 8.22
CA SER A 189 7.89 -13.79 9.51
C SER A 189 8.15 -12.75 10.58
N GLN A 190 7.40 -12.80 11.67
CA GLN A 190 7.54 -11.84 12.79
C GLN A 190 7.51 -10.37 12.34
N GLY A 191 6.53 -10.00 11.49
CA GLY A 191 6.32 -8.62 11.06
C GLY A 191 7.32 -8.06 10.05
N ARG A 192 8.19 -8.89 9.46
CA ARG A 192 9.20 -8.48 8.48
C ARG A 192 9.37 -9.48 7.35
N SER A 193 9.85 -9.02 6.21
CA SER A 193 10.14 -9.89 5.07
C SER A 193 11.28 -10.85 5.38
N VAL A 194 11.11 -12.09 4.92
CA VAL A 194 12.13 -13.13 4.96
C VAL A 194 12.39 -13.67 3.55
N THR A 195 13.53 -14.30 3.36
CA THR A 195 13.92 -14.89 2.07
C THR A 195 13.27 -16.24 1.84
N GLY A 196 13.15 -16.64 0.58
CA GLY A 196 12.47 -17.88 0.18
C GLY A 196 10.95 -17.67 0.09
N GLY A 197 10.19 -18.74 0.14
CA GLY A 197 8.72 -18.69 -0.03
C GLY A 197 8.29 -18.78 -1.49
N GLN A 198 7.03 -18.46 -1.74
CA GLN A 198 6.42 -18.44 -3.07
C GLN A 198 5.75 -17.08 -3.29
N PRO A 199 5.66 -16.61 -4.52
CA PRO A 199 4.87 -15.43 -4.86
C PRO A 199 3.42 -15.54 -4.40
N ASP A 200 2.82 -14.39 -4.07
CA ASP A 200 1.42 -14.30 -3.64
C ASP A 200 0.51 -14.19 -4.88
N SER A 201 -0.32 -15.18 -5.12
CA SER A 201 -1.28 -15.22 -6.23
C SER A 201 -2.72 -14.92 -5.80
N THR A 202 -2.90 -14.29 -4.63
CA THR A 202 -4.23 -14.07 -4.02
C THR A 202 -4.54 -12.58 -3.83
N ASN A 203 -3.55 -11.82 -3.36
CA ASN A 203 -3.73 -10.41 -3.01
C ASN A 203 -3.40 -9.48 -4.19
N ASN A 204 -4.10 -8.34 -4.26
CA ASN A 204 -3.78 -7.23 -5.16
C ASN A 204 -2.98 -6.12 -4.45
N VAL A 205 -2.23 -6.53 -3.45
CA VAL A 205 -1.25 -5.74 -2.71
C VAL A 205 -0.11 -6.67 -2.34
N GLU A 206 1.11 -6.25 -2.63
CA GLU A 206 2.31 -6.93 -2.17
C GLU A 206 3.25 -5.97 -1.45
N VAL A 207 3.81 -6.45 -0.36
CA VAL A 207 4.67 -5.64 0.51
C VAL A 207 5.97 -6.38 0.77
N ALA A 208 7.07 -5.65 0.75
CA ALA A 208 8.34 -6.07 1.32
C ALA A 208 8.76 -5.08 2.41
N LEU A 209 9.16 -5.59 3.57
CA LEU A 209 9.69 -4.81 4.68
C LEU A 209 11.00 -5.42 5.15
N ILE A 210 12.11 -4.78 4.80
CA ILE A 210 13.46 -5.16 5.17
C ILE A 210 13.88 -4.24 6.31
N GLU A 211 13.96 -4.78 7.53
CA GLU A 211 14.17 -4.00 8.77
C GLU A 211 15.51 -3.26 8.80
N SER A 212 16.53 -3.81 8.15
CA SER A 212 17.88 -3.23 8.08
C SER A 212 18.47 -3.48 6.70
N ALA A 213 18.22 -2.55 5.77
CA ALA A 213 18.80 -2.64 4.44
C ALA A 213 20.31 -2.37 4.49
N GLY A 214 21.08 -3.22 3.79
CA GLY A 214 22.53 -2.99 3.57
C GLY A 214 22.79 -1.87 2.56
N THR A 215 23.99 -1.33 2.57
CA THR A 215 24.40 -0.31 1.60
C THR A 215 24.62 -0.89 0.20
N GLY A 216 24.38 -0.07 -0.83
CA GLY A 216 24.56 -0.41 -2.24
C GLY A 216 23.28 -0.28 -3.05
N VAL A 217 23.37 -0.63 -4.33
CA VAL A 217 22.24 -0.50 -5.27
C VAL A 217 21.27 -1.65 -5.11
N TRP A 218 20.09 -1.34 -4.60
CA TRP A 218 18.95 -2.26 -4.51
C TRP A 218 18.11 -2.18 -5.77
N THR A 219 17.50 -3.28 -6.15
CA THR A 219 16.54 -3.33 -7.27
C THR A 219 15.20 -3.80 -6.76
N VAL A 220 14.16 -3.02 -7.07
CA VAL A 220 12.76 -3.41 -6.87
C VAL A 220 12.20 -3.79 -8.22
N ARG A 221 11.78 -5.03 -8.37
CA ARG A 221 11.16 -5.56 -9.60
C ARG A 221 9.68 -5.76 -9.40
N VAL A 222 8.90 -5.24 -10.33
CA VAL A 222 7.47 -5.54 -10.49
C VAL A 222 7.32 -6.36 -11.76
N SER A 223 6.77 -7.55 -11.67
CA SER A 223 6.55 -8.43 -12.83
C SER A 223 5.09 -8.84 -12.95
N ASP A 224 4.63 -9.02 -14.17
CA ASP A 224 3.29 -9.49 -14.48
C ASP A 224 3.33 -10.95 -14.91
N VAL A 225 2.71 -11.80 -14.13
CA VAL A 225 2.80 -13.26 -14.30
C VAL A 225 1.62 -13.80 -15.08
N TYR A 226 0.43 -13.22 -14.87
CA TYR A 226 -0.78 -13.74 -15.46
C TYR A 226 -1.87 -12.68 -15.61
N HIS A 227 -2.49 -12.66 -16.80
CA HIS A 227 -3.71 -11.91 -17.08
C HIS A 227 -4.85 -12.84 -17.50
N SER A 228 -5.96 -12.78 -16.77
CA SER A 228 -7.19 -13.51 -17.16
C SER A 228 -8.27 -12.60 -17.73
N GLY A 229 -8.01 -11.30 -17.82
CA GLY A 229 -9.00 -10.29 -18.22
C GLY A 229 -8.97 -9.91 -19.70
N ALA A 230 -9.97 -9.14 -20.13
CA ALA A 230 -10.06 -8.62 -21.49
C ALA A 230 -9.04 -7.49 -21.78
N ARG A 231 -8.38 -6.94 -20.77
CA ARG A 231 -7.34 -5.92 -20.91
C ARG A 231 -5.99 -6.60 -21.12
N GLN A 232 -5.22 -6.02 -22.03
CA GLN A 232 -3.88 -6.54 -22.37
C GLN A 232 -2.79 -6.06 -21.40
N TYR A 233 -3.10 -5.23 -20.41
CA TYR A 233 -2.15 -4.65 -19.46
C TYR A 233 -2.81 -4.35 -18.12
N GLN A 234 -2.02 -4.41 -17.06
CA GLN A 234 -2.39 -4.04 -15.69
C GLN A 234 -1.63 -2.80 -15.25
N PRO A 235 -2.31 -1.65 -15.04
CA PRO A 235 -1.71 -0.52 -14.35
C PRO A 235 -1.47 -0.86 -12.87
N TYR A 236 -0.38 -0.36 -12.32
CA TYR A 236 -0.05 -0.55 -10.91
C TYR A 236 0.46 0.75 -10.28
N SER A 237 0.59 0.74 -8.98
CA SER A 237 1.19 1.79 -8.18
C SER A 237 2.23 1.19 -7.25
N ILE A 238 3.36 1.89 -7.14
CA ILE A 238 4.42 1.52 -6.21
C ILE A 238 4.72 2.69 -5.29
N ALA A 239 4.95 2.37 -4.01
CA ALA A 239 5.42 3.31 -3.01
C ALA A 239 6.59 2.68 -2.26
N ILE A 240 7.69 3.42 -2.16
CA ILE A 240 8.94 2.95 -1.53
C ILE A 240 9.36 3.97 -0.48
N ARG A 241 9.69 3.51 0.72
CA ARG A 241 10.25 4.32 1.81
C ARG A 241 11.56 3.71 2.26
N GLY A 242 12.62 4.53 2.28
CA GLY A 242 13.96 4.10 2.70
C GLY A 242 14.99 5.20 2.52
N VAL A 243 16.24 4.90 2.83
CA VAL A 243 17.35 5.86 2.67
C VAL A 243 17.62 6.12 1.20
N ASN A 244 17.68 7.40 0.80
CA ASN A 244 17.99 7.87 -0.55
C ASN A 244 17.04 7.39 -1.68
N VAL A 245 15.84 6.94 -1.37
CA VAL A 245 14.88 6.52 -2.41
C VAL A 245 14.45 7.65 -3.37
N ASN A 246 14.73 8.92 -3.03
CA ASN A 246 14.46 10.05 -3.92
C ASN A 246 15.36 10.08 -5.17
N ASP A 247 16.47 9.32 -5.17
CA ASP A 247 17.41 9.21 -6.29
C ASP A 247 17.07 8.05 -7.25
N LEU A 248 15.83 7.54 -7.18
CA LEU A 248 15.37 6.50 -8.09
C LEU A 248 15.42 6.97 -9.54
N THR A 249 16.19 6.25 -10.33
CA THR A 249 16.14 6.38 -11.79
C THR A 249 15.20 5.30 -12.32
N PRO A 250 14.01 5.66 -12.84
CA PRO A 250 13.19 4.69 -13.58
C PRO A 250 14.01 4.14 -14.75
N ASP A 251 13.86 2.86 -15.06
CA ASP A 251 14.44 2.29 -16.27
C ASP A 251 13.90 3.07 -17.49
N PRO A 252 14.76 3.71 -18.31
CA PRO A 252 14.31 4.52 -19.43
C PRO A 252 13.69 3.72 -20.58
N THR A 253 13.55 2.41 -20.47
CA THR A 253 12.94 1.57 -21.51
C THR A 253 11.42 1.62 -21.56
N VAL A 254 10.76 2.22 -20.55
CA VAL A 254 9.31 2.39 -20.52
C VAL A 254 8.95 3.84 -20.82
N ASP A 255 8.20 4.07 -21.90
CA ASP A 255 7.73 5.39 -22.35
C ASP A 255 6.78 6.02 -21.32
N PRO A 256 7.22 7.07 -20.56
CA PRO A 256 6.38 7.71 -19.54
C PRO A 256 5.19 8.51 -20.13
N ASP A 257 5.18 8.77 -21.44
CA ASP A 257 4.18 9.65 -22.07
C ASP A 257 2.97 8.92 -22.67
N SER A 258 2.86 7.60 -22.51
CA SER A 258 1.76 6.83 -23.10
C SER A 258 0.42 6.88 -22.35
N PHE A 259 0.31 7.62 -21.25
CA PHE A 259 -0.91 7.74 -20.47
C PHE A 259 -1.66 9.06 -20.75
N SER A 260 -2.35 9.14 -21.88
CA SER A 260 -3.43 10.11 -22.04
C SER A 260 -4.74 9.50 -21.53
N LEU A 261 -5.25 9.98 -20.43
CA LEU A 261 -6.62 9.72 -19.98
C LEU A 261 -7.62 10.36 -20.98
N SER A 262 -7.84 9.71 -22.10
CA SER A 262 -8.98 10.03 -22.96
C SER A 262 -10.00 8.93 -22.85
N THR A 263 -10.83 8.97 -21.83
CA THR A 263 -12.27 8.72 -21.82
C THR A 263 -12.78 8.53 -20.39
N PRO A 264 -13.85 9.20 -19.96
CA PRO A 264 -14.53 8.86 -18.72
C PRO A 264 -15.12 7.45 -18.85
N ILE A 265 -14.99 6.68 -17.79
CA ILE A 265 -15.65 5.38 -17.65
C ILE A 265 -17.16 5.64 -17.54
N PRO A 266 -18.01 4.97 -18.31
CA PRO A 266 -19.45 5.09 -18.21
C PRO A 266 -20.00 4.54 -16.89
#